data_ee0765f6d3f0f44a28bc536a5f8d370c
#
_entry.id   ee0765f6d3f0f44a28bc536a5f8d370c
#
_cell.length_a   1.000
_cell.length_b   1.000
_cell.length_c   1.000
_cell.angle_alpha   90.00
_cell.angle_beta   90.00
_cell.angle_gamma   90.00
#
_symmetry.space_group_name_H-M   'P 1'
#
loop_
_entity.id
_entity.type
_entity.pdbx_description
1 polymer ?
#
loop_
_entity_poly.entity_id
_entity_poly.type
_entity_poly.pdbx_seq_one_letter_code
_entity_poly.pdbx_strand_id
1 'polypeptide(L)'
;MTRSPRAGTRPPAAPGPSAEESTVATALAPPTSRTRPSTGLIPGLSRRSYWIYLIPGLLLLTLIIIVPLLWNIYLTFTSYRGIAPPEWIGLENWVELAGDARFWTSFRNSIAMVLAMVVVPTALGLVLAAILFDLVGRKFGGRLASFLRATYYLPQILPVVIAAIVIGWILRPQNGALNQILGAMGLESLQRNWLGDPATALPSIMVVLVWVQIGYPVVIFMAALQRVDPELYEAAELDGANWFQRFRAITVSAIRPETFVVVLTCTIAALKVFGPVYALTGGGPGDSTIVPAYYAYSEFFQSQQVGYGATIATALTAVIVVVAVVFVIAQSRLERREEQI
;
A
#
# COMPACT_ATOMS: atom_id res chain seq x y z
N MET A 1 -42.43 -105.55 22.02
CA MET A 1 -43.00 -104.64 21.01
C MET A 1 -43.42 -103.37 21.65
N THR A 2 -42.59 -102.33 21.65
CA THR A 2 -43.01 -100.99 22.09
C THR A 2 -42.03 -99.97 21.50
N ARG A 3 -42.53 -99.13 20.64
CA ARG A 3 -41.75 -98.11 19.96
C ARG A 3 -41.61 -96.86 20.83
N SER A 4 -40.40 -96.42 21.00
CA SER A 4 -40.01 -95.13 21.60
C SER A 4 -40.33 -93.97 20.70
N PRO A 5 -40.76 -92.78 21.20
CA PRO A 5 -40.99 -91.57 20.39
C PRO A 5 -39.70 -90.80 20.17
N ARG A 6 -39.56 -90.32 18.95
CA ARG A 6 -38.46 -89.49 18.47
C ARG A 6 -38.45 -88.11 19.11
N ALA A 7 -37.29 -87.70 19.64
CA ALA A 7 -37.00 -86.33 20.09
C ALA A 7 -36.89 -85.37 18.85
N GLY A 8 -37.68 -84.26 18.92
CA GLY A 8 -37.66 -83.18 17.95
C GLY A 8 -36.43 -82.33 18.17
N THR A 9 -35.65 -82.18 17.10
CA THR A 9 -34.49 -81.27 17.07
C THR A 9 -34.97 -79.84 16.91
N ARG A 10 -34.62 -78.96 17.87
CA ARG A 10 -34.76 -77.49 17.72
C ARG A 10 -33.86 -76.96 16.63
N PRO A 11 -34.30 -76.02 15.78
CA PRO A 11 -33.43 -75.36 14.85
C PRO A 11 -32.39 -74.47 15.59
N PRO A 12 -31.20 -74.26 15.05
CA PRO A 12 -30.17 -73.43 15.68
C PRO A 12 -30.61 -71.98 15.71
N ALA A 13 -30.27 -71.27 16.82
CA ALA A 13 -30.50 -69.85 16.96
C ALA A 13 -29.71 -69.06 15.91
N ALA A 14 -30.32 -68.03 15.35
CA ALA A 14 -29.68 -67.13 14.40
C ALA A 14 -28.50 -66.41 15.04
N PRO A 15 -27.36 -66.22 14.32
CA PRO A 15 -26.24 -65.50 14.88
C PRO A 15 -26.62 -64.06 15.17
N GLY A 16 -26.24 -63.54 16.34
CA GLY A 16 -26.40 -62.14 16.73
C GLY A 16 -25.58 -61.21 15.82
N PRO A 17 -25.98 -59.96 15.69
CA PRO A 17 -25.29 -59.00 14.79
C PRO A 17 -23.82 -58.91 15.10
N SER A 18 -23.00 -58.94 14.05
CA SER A 18 -21.53 -58.83 14.13
C SER A 18 -21.11 -57.45 14.68
N ALA A 19 -19.94 -57.39 15.30
CA ALA A 19 -19.39 -56.16 15.89
C ALA A 19 -19.27 -55.00 14.87
N GLU A 20 -19.19 -55.31 13.56
CA GLU A 20 -19.18 -54.35 12.48
C GLU A 20 -20.53 -53.69 12.24
N GLU A 21 -21.66 -54.42 12.34
CA GLU A 21 -23.00 -53.82 12.22
C GLU A 21 -23.32 -52.87 13.38
N SER A 22 -22.79 -53.14 14.58
CA SER A 22 -22.91 -52.25 15.72
C SER A 22 -22.14 -50.96 15.55
N THR A 23 -20.98 -51.00 14.87
CA THR A 23 -20.17 -49.82 14.60
C THR A 23 -20.79 -48.95 13.51
N VAL A 24 -21.42 -49.52 12.47
CA VAL A 24 -22.11 -48.80 11.41
C VAL A 24 -23.40 -48.14 11.90
N ALA A 25 -24.15 -48.81 12.78
CA ALA A 25 -25.37 -48.23 13.36
C ALA A 25 -25.08 -47.03 14.30
N THR A 26 -23.90 -46.99 14.94
CA THR A 26 -23.47 -45.87 15.78
C THR A 26 -23.00 -44.67 14.93
N ALA A 27 -22.52 -44.91 13.72
CA ALA A 27 -22.07 -43.86 12.78
C ALA A 27 -23.23 -43.12 12.08
N LEU A 28 -24.45 -43.73 12.07
CA LEU A 28 -25.64 -43.15 11.45
C LEU A 28 -26.57 -42.42 12.42
N ALA A 29 -26.23 -42.32 13.70
CA ALA A 29 -26.96 -41.49 14.62
C ALA A 29 -26.80 -40.00 14.27
N PRO A 30 -27.88 -39.22 14.14
CA PRO A 30 -27.76 -37.80 13.84
C PRO A 30 -26.94 -37.13 14.94
N PRO A 31 -26.00 -36.23 14.61
CA PRO A 31 -25.18 -35.55 15.60
C PRO A 31 -26.10 -34.80 16.56
N THR A 32 -26.14 -35.26 17.79
CA THR A 32 -26.85 -34.59 18.90
C THR A 32 -26.30 -33.18 19.02
N SER A 33 -27.19 -32.20 18.82
CA SER A 33 -27.02 -30.78 19.13
C SER A 33 -25.62 -30.24 18.82
N ARG A 34 -25.46 -29.67 17.60
CA ARG A 34 -24.45 -28.63 17.36
C ARG A 34 -24.73 -27.53 18.41
N THR A 35 -24.04 -27.58 19.51
CA THR A 35 -23.82 -26.37 20.31
C THR A 35 -23.27 -25.34 19.35
N ARG A 36 -24.06 -24.30 19.04
CA ARG A 36 -23.58 -23.13 18.33
C ARG A 36 -22.28 -22.75 18.99
N PRO A 37 -21.17 -22.57 18.21
CA PRO A 37 -19.97 -22.04 18.79
C PRO A 37 -20.39 -20.72 19.45
N SER A 38 -20.24 -20.65 20.74
CA SER A 38 -20.39 -19.40 21.47
C SER A 38 -19.42 -18.44 20.78
N THR A 39 -19.94 -17.38 20.20
CA THR A 39 -19.19 -16.24 19.70
C THR A 39 -18.50 -15.50 20.86
N GLY A 40 -17.89 -16.25 21.76
CA GLY A 40 -17.07 -15.80 22.87
C GLY A 40 -15.62 -15.90 22.45
N LEU A 41 -15.07 -14.81 22.00
CA LEU A 41 -13.64 -14.56 21.99
C LEU A 41 -13.08 -15.01 23.35
N ILE A 42 -12.24 -16.03 23.36
CA ILE A 42 -11.49 -16.61 24.50
C ILE A 42 -12.34 -16.85 25.78
N PRO A 43 -12.56 -18.11 26.18
CA PRO A 43 -13.31 -18.45 27.42
C PRO A 43 -12.61 -17.86 28.64
N GLY A 44 -13.29 -16.97 29.36
CA GLY A 44 -12.81 -16.38 30.61
C GLY A 44 -12.55 -14.87 30.62
N LEU A 45 -12.55 -14.18 29.48
CA LEU A 45 -12.40 -12.73 29.45
C LEU A 45 -13.79 -12.06 29.40
N SER A 46 -14.16 -11.34 30.45
CA SER A 46 -15.33 -10.49 30.45
C SER A 46 -15.16 -9.37 29.42
N ARG A 47 -16.26 -8.89 28.86
CA ARG A 47 -16.26 -7.77 27.87
C ARG A 47 -15.49 -6.54 28.35
N ARG A 48 -15.32 -6.37 29.66
CA ARG A 48 -14.51 -5.32 30.29
C ARG A 48 -12.99 -5.57 30.19
N SER A 49 -12.54 -6.83 30.15
CA SER A 49 -11.12 -7.17 30.06
C SER A 49 -10.48 -6.76 28.72
N TYR A 50 -11.25 -6.71 27.62
CA TYR A 50 -10.72 -6.25 26.33
C TYR A 50 -10.29 -4.79 26.35
N TRP A 51 -11.02 -3.94 27.08
CA TRP A 51 -10.67 -2.53 27.19
C TRP A 51 -9.32 -2.30 27.85
N ILE A 52 -8.91 -3.15 28.81
CA ILE A 52 -7.62 -3.05 29.50
C ILE A 52 -6.47 -3.18 28.48
N TYR A 53 -6.60 -4.06 27.49
CA TYR A 53 -5.59 -4.23 26.44
C TYR A 53 -5.63 -3.12 25.39
N LEU A 54 -6.78 -2.51 25.15
CA LEU A 54 -6.95 -1.43 24.19
C LEU A 54 -6.57 -0.05 24.76
N ILE A 55 -6.77 0.18 26.05
CA ILE A 55 -6.54 1.47 26.72
C ILE A 55 -5.12 2.01 26.49
N PRO A 56 -4.03 1.25 26.66
CA PRO A 56 -2.68 1.79 26.42
C PRO A 56 -2.49 2.28 25.00
N GLY A 57 -2.96 1.50 24.00
CA GLY A 57 -2.89 1.87 22.59
C GLY A 57 -3.74 3.11 22.26
N LEU A 58 -4.97 3.16 22.75
CA LEU A 58 -5.87 4.30 22.58
C LEU A 58 -5.35 5.57 23.27
N LEU A 59 -4.76 5.42 24.45
CA LEU A 59 -4.16 6.55 25.18
C LEU A 59 -2.98 7.14 24.39
N LEU A 60 -2.07 6.29 23.90
CA LEU A 60 -0.95 6.74 23.07
C LEU A 60 -1.42 7.36 21.75
N LEU A 61 -2.39 6.74 21.08
CA LEU A 61 -3.02 7.30 19.88
C LEU A 61 -3.60 8.69 20.15
N THR A 62 -4.35 8.83 21.23
CA THR A 62 -4.98 10.10 21.59
C THR A 62 -3.92 11.16 21.92
N LEU A 63 -2.95 10.84 22.76
CA LEU A 63 -1.95 11.80 23.23
C LEU A 63 -0.98 12.22 22.11
N ILE A 64 -0.55 11.30 21.26
CA ILE A 64 0.51 11.54 20.26
C ILE A 64 -0.06 12.00 18.92
N ILE A 65 -1.28 11.56 18.56
CA ILE A 65 -1.85 11.87 17.25
C ILE A 65 -3.05 12.81 17.37
N ILE A 66 -4.07 12.45 18.16
CA ILE A 66 -5.33 13.21 18.19
C ILE A 66 -5.14 14.59 18.81
N VAL A 67 -4.47 14.67 19.97
CA VAL A 67 -4.25 15.97 20.66
C VAL A 67 -3.42 16.93 19.80
N PRO A 68 -2.26 16.55 19.24
CA PRO A 68 -1.51 17.43 18.34
C PRO A 68 -2.29 17.79 17.06
N LEU A 69 -3.08 16.88 16.50
CA LEU A 69 -3.92 17.19 15.34
C LEU A 69 -4.97 18.25 15.67
N LEU A 70 -5.68 18.10 16.79
CA LEU A 70 -6.67 19.09 17.22
C LEU A 70 -6.01 20.44 17.53
N TRP A 71 -4.82 20.42 18.14
CA TRP A 71 -4.03 21.62 18.37
C TRP A 71 -3.62 22.29 17.04
N ASN A 72 -3.15 21.52 16.07
CA ASN A 72 -2.82 22.04 14.75
C ASN A 72 -4.05 22.66 14.06
N ILE A 73 -5.22 22.01 14.14
CA ILE A 73 -6.48 22.56 13.61
C ILE A 73 -6.85 23.88 14.33
N TYR A 74 -6.68 23.95 15.65
CA TYR A 74 -6.92 25.18 16.39
C TYR A 74 -6.00 26.33 15.90
N LEU A 75 -4.71 26.05 15.66
CA LEU A 75 -3.77 27.02 15.17
C LEU A 75 -4.14 27.61 13.80
N THR A 76 -4.90 26.89 12.96
CA THR A 76 -5.34 27.40 11.67
C THR A 76 -6.22 28.65 11.78
N PHE A 77 -6.84 28.87 12.93
CA PHE A 77 -7.70 30.03 13.23
C PHE A 77 -6.98 31.14 13.97
N THR A 78 -5.65 31.08 14.04
CA THR A 78 -4.85 32.01 14.84
C THR A 78 -3.71 32.63 14.03
N SER A 79 -3.23 33.82 14.47
CA SER A 79 -2.05 34.49 13.95
C SER A 79 -0.74 34.03 14.64
N TYR A 80 -0.70 32.75 15.09
CA TYR A 80 0.42 32.24 15.89
C TYR A 80 1.74 32.25 15.14
N ARG A 81 2.77 32.84 15.79
CA ARG A 81 4.14 32.95 15.26
C ARG A 81 5.19 32.16 16.07
N GLY A 82 4.75 31.29 16.97
CA GLY A 82 5.66 30.41 17.72
C GLY A 82 6.18 30.96 19.07
N ILE A 83 6.08 32.24 19.35
CA ILE A 83 6.66 32.88 20.57
C ILE A 83 5.57 33.48 21.45
N ALA A 84 4.66 34.28 20.88
CA ALA A 84 3.56 34.90 21.61
C ALA A 84 2.35 33.95 21.74
N PRO A 85 1.43 34.17 22.69
CA PRO A 85 0.18 33.42 22.71
C PRO A 85 -0.55 33.55 21.37
N PRO A 86 -1.24 32.48 20.90
CA PRO A 86 -1.99 32.54 19.66
C PRO A 86 -3.18 33.49 19.78
N GLU A 87 -3.25 34.49 18.91
CA GLU A 87 -4.38 35.41 18.81
C GLU A 87 -5.40 34.87 17.81
N TRP A 88 -6.67 34.88 18.16
CA TRP A 88 -7.75 34.38 17.31
C TRP A 88 -8.09 35.35 16.16
N ILE A 89 -7.94 34.87 14.91
CA ILE A 89 -8.20 35.64 13.68
C ILE A 89 -9.32 35.04 12.83
N GLY A 90 -10.00 33.99 13.31
CA GLY A 90 -11.08 33.32 12.55
C GLY A 90 -10.58 32.63 11.29
N LEU A 91 -11.15 32.91 10.14
CA LEU A 91 -10.86 32.25 8.88
C LEU A 91 -9.83 32.97 7.99
N GLU A 92 -9.12 33.98 8.50
CA GLU A 92 -8.20 34.79 7.69
C GLU A 92 -7.14 33.93 6.98
N ASN A 93 -6.49 33.00 7.69
CA ASN A 93 -5.52 32.07 7.07
C ASN A 93 -6.13 31.21 5.94
N TRP A 94 -7.38 30.82 6.04
CA TRP A 94 -8.07 30.03 5.01
C TRP A 94 -8.44 30.88 3.79
N VAL A 95 -8.79 32.15 4.00
CA VAL A 95 -9.03 33.11 2.90
C VAL A 95 -7.73 33.41 2.18
N GLU A 96 -6.63 33.64 2.92
CA GLU A 96 -5.28 33.81 2.37
C GLU A 96 -4.88 32.58 1.54
N LEU A 97 -5.03 31.37 2.10
CA LEU A 97 -4.71 30.11 1.42
C LEU A 97 -5.46 29.95 0.08
N ALA A 98 -6.74 30.32 0.06
CA ALA A 98 -7.55 30.21 -1.16
C ALA A 98 -7.03 31.11 -2.31
N GLY A 99 -6.45 32.28 -1.95
CA GLY A 99 -5.86 33.23 -2.89
C GLY A 99 -4.38 33.00 -3.20
N ASP A 100 -3.71 32.10 -2.50
CA ASP A 100 -2.27 31.90 -2.59
C ASP A 100 -1.85 31.11 -3.83
N ALA A 101 -1.25 31.78 -4.79
CA ALA A 101 -0.73 31.17 -6.02
C ALA A 101 0.38 30.14 -5.75
N ARG A 102 1.18 30.32 -4.69
CA ARG A 102 2.25 29.41 -4.28
C ARG A 102 1.67 28.10 -3.75
N PHE A 103 0.60 28.18 -2.96
CA PHE A 103 -0.15 27.02 -2.51
C PHE A 103 -0.68 26.18 -3.68
N TRP A 104 -1.34 26.81 -4.65
CA TRP A 104 -1.87 26.12 -5.82
C TRP A 104 -0.78 25.54 -6.73
N THR A 105 0.38 26.22 -6.84
CA THR A 105 1.55 25.68 -7.53
C THR A 105 2.06 24.42 -6.82
N SER A 106 2.13 24.43 -5.49
CA SER A 106 2.55 23.27 -4.71
C SER A 106 1.61 22.07 -4.89
N PHE A 107 0.31 22.30 -4.96
CA PHE A 107 -0.68 21.25 -5.24
C PHE A 107 -0.56 20.71 -6.66
N ARG A 108 -0.37 21.56 -7.66
CA ARG A 108 -0.12 21.12 -9.04
C ARG A 108 1.10 20.22 -9.12
N ASN A 109 2.20 20.58 -8.48
CA ASN A 109 3.41 19.77 -8.41
C ASN A 109 3.14 18.43 -7.71
N SER A 110 2.37 18.43 -6.61
CA SER A 110 1.96 17.19 -5.94
C SER A 110 1.11 16.29 -6.83
N ILE A 111 0.18 16.83 -7.60
CA ILE A 111 -0.61 16.03 -8.57
C ILE A 111 0.30 15.40 -9.61
N ALA A 112 1.26 16.15 -10.14
CA ALA A 112 2.24 15.61 -11.09
C ALA A 112 3.09 14.49 -10.46
N MET A 113 3.51 14.65 -9.18
CA MET A 113 4.21 13.60 -8.43
C MET A 113 3.30 12.37 -8.18
N VAL A 114 2.02 12.57 -7.86
CA VAL A 114 1.05 11.48 -7.73
C VAL A 114 0.95 10.69 -9.03
N LEU A 115 0.79 11.36 -10.17
CA LEU A 115 0.73 10.68 -11.46
C LEU A 115 2.01 9.88 -11.74
N ALA A 116 3.19 10.46 -11.50
CA ALA A 116 4.46 9.77 -11.71
C ALA A 116 4.64 8.59 -10.75
N MET A 117 4.42 8.77 -9.46
CA MET A 117 4.66 7.76 -8.42
C MET A 117 3.59 6.67 -8.33
N VAL A 118 2.42 6.90 -8.88
CA VAL A 118 1.35 5.90 -8.91
C VAL A 118 1.38 5.12 -10.22
N VAL A 119 1.31 5.82 -11.36
CA VAL A 119 1.16 5.15 -12.66
C VAL A 119 2.41 4.35 -13.02
N VAL A 120 3.59 4.97 -12.94
CA VAL A 120 4.83 4.33 -13.40
C VAL A 120 5.24 3.15 -12.53
N PRO A 121 5.33 3.26 -11.17
CA PRO A 121 5.68 2.11 -10.33
C PRO A 121 4.64 1.00 -10.37
N THR A 122 3.35 1.32 -10.45
CA THR A 122 2.29 0.31 -10.53
C THR A 122 2.39 -0.47 -11.84
N ALA A 123 2.50 0.22 -12.98
CA ALA A 123 2.60 -0.43 -14.29
C ALA A 123 3.90 -1.25 -14.43
N LEU A 124 5.05 -0.66 -14.11
CA LEU A 124 6.33 -1.36 -14.14
C LEU A 124 6.39 -2.49 -13.11
N GLY A 125 5.88 -2.27 -11.90
CA GLY A 125 5.83 -3.27 -10.84
C GLY A 125 5.00 -4.48 -11.24
N LEU A 126 3.86 -4.27 -11.90
CA LEU A 126 3.02 -5.33 -12.43
C LEU A 126 3.75 -6.16 -13.50
N VAL A 127 4.33 -5.49 -14.49
CA VAL A 127 5.05 -6.15 -15.59
C VAL A 127 6.26 -6.92 -15.03
N LEU A 128 7.04 -6.30 -14.15
CA LEU A 128 8.19 -6.95 -13.52
C LEU A 128 7.77 -8.14 -12.66
N ALA A 129 6.70 -8.01 -11.87
CA ALA A 129 6.18 -9.13 -11.06
C ALA A 129 5.75 -10.30 -11.94
N ALA A 130 5.02 -10.04 -13.04
CA ALA A 130 4.60 -11.07 -13.98
C ALA A 130 5.80 -11.75 -14.67
N ILE A 131 6.80 -10.98 -15.11
CA ILE A 131 8.03 -11.51 -15.70
C ILE A 131 8.80 -12.38 -14.67
N LEU A 132 8.97 -11.90 -13.45
CA LEU A 132 9.67 -12.61 -12.40
C LEU A 132 8.94 -13.90 -11.99
N PHE A 133 7.61 -13.86 -11.96
CA PHE A 133 6.79 -15.02 -11.60
C PHE A 133 6.78 -16.07 -12.71
N ASP A 134 6.40 -15.68 -13.93
CA ASP A 134 6.15 -16.61 -15.03
C ASP A 134 7.42 -17.02 -15.77
N LEU A 135 8.25 -16.05 -16.22
CA LEU A 135 9.42 -16.35 -17.04
C LEU A 135 10.63 -16.75 -16.22
N VAL A 136 10.97 -16.00 -15.17
CA VAL A 136 12.19 -16.23 -14.39
C VAL A 136 11.98 -17.38 -13.41
N GLY A 137 10.85 -17.42 -12.70
CA GLY A 137 10.53 -18.45 -11.71
C GLY A 137 10.46 -19.84 -12.32
N ARG A 138 9.84 -19.98 -13.50
CA ARG A 138 9.71 -21.26 -14.21
C ARG A 138 11.00 -21.71 -14.90
N LYS A 139 11.74 -20.80 -15.56
CA LYS A 139 12.95 -21.16 -16.35
C LYS A 139 14.21 -21.27 -15.50
N PHE A 140 14.44 -20.34 -14.57
CA PHE A 140 15.71 -20.20 -13.85
C PHE A 140 15.59 -20.55 -12.36
N GLY A 141 14.39 -20.93 -11.90
CA GLY A 141 14.11 -21.32 -10.53
C GLY A 141 13.87 -20.15 -9.56
N GLY A 142 13.22 -20.46 -8.44
CA GLY A 142 12.77 -19.48 -7.46
C GLY A 142 13.88 -18.69 -6.77
N ARG A 143 15.12 -19.18 -6.75
CA ARG A 143 16.27 -18.47 -6.15
C ARG A 143 16.62 -17.19 -6.91
N LEU A 144 16.67 -17.25 -8.25
CA LEU A 144 16.95 -16.07 -9.07
C LEU A 144 15.80 -15.06 -8.99
N ALA A 145 14.56 -15.53 -9.05
CA ALA A 145 13.39 -14.65 -8.89
C ALA A 145 13.40 -13.95 -7.51
N SER A 146 13.77 -14.67 -6.45
CA SER A 146 13.89 -14.09 -5.10
C SER A 146 15.03 -13.08 -4.99
N PHE A 147 16.17 -13.35 -5.62
CA PHE A 147 17.30 -12.42 -5.65
C PHE A 147 16.92 -11.13 -6.41
N LEU A 148 16.33 -11.23 -7.58
CA LEU A 148 15.89 -10.07 -8.37
C LEU A 148 14.83 -9.27 -7.62
N ARG A 149 13.85 -9.92 -6.97
CA ARG A 149 12.87 -9.26 -6.11
C ARG A 149 13.55 -8.46 -4.99
N ALA A 150 14.53 -9.04 -4.30
CA ALA A 150 15.29 -8.36 -3.26
C ALA A 150 16.04 -7.15 -3.82
N THR A 151 16.63 -7.27 -5.02
CA THR A 151 17.34 -6.17 -5.69
C THR A 151 16.41 -5.01 -6.05
N TYR A 152 15.21 -5.28 -6.57
CA TYR A 152 14.22 -4.23 -6.86
C TYR A 152 13.66 -3.57 -5.60
N TYR A 153 13.60 -4.31 -4.49
CA TYR A 153 13.12 -3.78 -3.21
C TYR A 153 14.20 -3.00 -2.43
N LEU A 154 15.48 -3.21 -2.74
CA LEU A 154 16.61 -2.59 -2.03
C LEU A 154 16.51 -1.04 -1.95
N PRO A 155 16.16 -0.30 -3.02
CA PRO A 155 15.99 1.15 -2.94
C PRO A 155 14.94 1.59 -1.91
N GLN A 156 13.87 0.83 -1.73
CA GLN A 156 12.79 1.11 -0.80
C GLN A 156 13.22 1.02 0.68
N ILE A 157 14.26 0.24 0.99
CA ILE A 157 14.77 0.08 2.36
C ILE A 157 15.63 1.28 2.77
N LEU A 158 16.20 1.98 1.80
CA LEU A 158 17.01 3.16 2.06
C LEU A 158 16.13 4.30 2.62
N PRO A 159 16.57 5.02 3.66
CA PRO A 159 15.91 6.27 4.02
C PRO A 159 15.88 7.20 2.80
N VAL A 160 14.68 7.59 2.37
CA VAL A 160 14.47 8.31 1.10
C VAL A 160 15.29 9.61 0.99
N VAL A 161 15.55 10.28 2.11
CA VAL A 161 16.39 11.49 2.15
C VAL A 161 17.85 11.14 1.82
N ILE A 162 18.38 10.02 2.33
CA ILE A 162 19.74 9.57 2.03
C ILE A 162 19.86 9.19 0.57
N ALA A 163 18.89 8.42 0.04
CA ALA A 163 18.82 8.09 -1.38
C ALA A 163 18.79 9.37 -2.25
N ALA A 164 18.01 10.37 -1.86
CA ALA A 164 17.94 11.67 -2.53
C ALA A 164 19.29 12.38 -2.54
N ILE A 165 20.01 12.46 -1.41
CA ILE A 165 21.33 13.10 -1.34
C ILE A 165 22.34 12.42 -2.24
N VAL A 166 22.39 11.07 -2.23
CA VAL A 166 23.31 10.30 -3.09
C VAL A 166 23.03 10.56 -4.57
N ILE A 167 21.74 10.51 -4.95
CA ILE A 167 21.34 10.81 -6.34
C ILE A 167 21.59 12.28 -6.66
N GLY A 168 21.43 13.21 -5.71
CA GLY A 168 21.79 14.60 -5.89
C GLY A 168 23.26 14.80 -6.29
N TRP A 169 24.18 13.98 -5.78
CA TRP A 169 25.58 14.00 -6.25
C TRP A 169 25.74 13.49 -7.67
N ILE A 170 24.97 12.48 -8.05
CA ILE A 170 24.97 11.96 -9.45
C ILE A 170 24.44 13.00 -10.44
N LEU A 171 23.49 13.83 -10.01
CA LEU A 171 22.85 14.87 -10.84
C LEU A 171 23.54 16.23 -10.82
N ARG A 172 24.71 16.36 -10.17
CA ARG A 172 25.46 17.64 -10.18
C ARG A 172 25.84 18.07 -11.59
N PRO A 173 25.72 19.37 -11.94
CA PRO A 173 25.95 19.82 -13.31
C PRO A 173 27.42 19.67 -13.75
N GLN A 174 28.40 19.96 -12.87
CA GLN A 174 29.82 19.94 -13.25
C GLN A 174 30.46 18.54 -13.09
N ASN A 175 30.29 17.91 -11.93
CA ASN A 175 31.00 16.70 -11.55
C ASN A 175 30.07 15.50 -11.35
N GLY A 176 28.79 15.62 -11.71
CA GLY A 176 27.82 14.53 -11.56
C GLY A 176 28.05 13.42 -12.57
N ALA A 177 27.96 12.18 -12.07
CA ALA A 177 28.20 11.00 -12.90
C ALA A 177 27.31 10.94 -14.14
N LEU A 178 26.04 11.42 -14.06
CA LEU A 178 25.14 11.42 -15.21
C LEU A 178 25.66 12.29 -16.37
N ASN A 179 26.07 13.54 -16.10
CA ASN A 179 26.61 14.42 -17.12
C ASN A 179 27.97 13.92 -17.63
N GLN A 180 28.80 13.31 -16.79
CA GLN A 180 30.07 12.71 -17.24
C GLN A 180 29.83 11.54 -18.20
N ILE A 181 28.88 10.65 -17.89
CA ILE A 181 28.51 9.53 -18.77
C ILE A 181 27.97 10.07 -20.10
N LEU A 182 27.08 11.06 -20.06
CA LEU A 182 26.55 11.70 -21.29
C LEU A 182 27.67 12.31 -22.16
N GLY A 183 28.64 12.99 -21.54
CA GLY A 183 29.81 13.53 -22.27
C GLY A 183 30.68 12.42 -22.86
N ALA A 184 30.98 11.36 -22.08
CA ALA A 184 31.77 10.23 -22.59
C ALA A 184 31.08 9.47 -23.76
N MET A 185 29.75 9.54 -23.85
CA MET A 185 28.95 8.99 -24.96
C MET A 185 28.80 9.94 -26.14
N GLY A 186 29.37 11.18 -26.09
CA GLY A 186 29.21 12.20 -27.14
C GLY A 186 27.84 12.88 -27.13
N LEU A 187 27.09 12.77 -26.02
CA LEU A 187 25.74 13.31 -25.83
C LEU A 187 25.75 14.61 -24.99
N GLU A 188 26.74 15.49 -25.22
CA GLU A 188 26.94 16.73 -24.46
C GLU A 188 25.72 17.67 -24.55
N SER A 189 24.99 17.65 -25.67
CA SER A 189 23.75 18.40 -25.83
C SER A 189 22.62 18.03 -24.86
N LEU A 190 22.69 16.86 -24.28
CA LEU A 190 21.73 16.38 -23.27
C LEU A 190 22.17 16.69 -21.81
N GLN A 191 23.39 17.17 -21.61
CA GLN A 191 23.83 17.59 -20.27
C GLN A 191 23.00 18.78 -19.80
N ARG A 192 22.55 18.73 -18.55
CA ARG A 192 21.68 19.74 -17.93
C ARG A 192 22.11 20.04 -16.51
N ASN A 193 21.65 21.16 -16.01
CA ASN A 193 21.58 21.41 -14.57
C ASN A 193 20.28 20.82 -14.04
N TRP A 194 20.28 19.50 -13.83
CA TRP A 194 19.10 18.68 -13.55
C TRP A 194 18.22 19.18 -12.41
N LEU A 195 18.82 19.77 -11.37
CA LEU A 195 18.13 20.25 -10.18
C LEU A 195 18.06 21.78 -10.10
N GLY A 196 18.85 22.49 -10.90
CA GLY A 196 18.91 23.95 -10.90
C GLY A 196 18.15 24.61 -12.05
N ASP A 197 17.54 23.86 -12.96
CA ASP A 197 16.68 24.35 -14.03
C ASP A 197 15.21 24.06 -13.68
N PRO A 198 14.31 25.07 -13.69
CA PRO A 198 12.89 24.89 -13.41
C PRO A 198 12.20 23.81 -14.26
N ALA A 199 12.65 23.63 -15.51
CA ALA A 199 12.07 22.65 -16.43
C ALA A 199 12.44 21.19 -16.09
N THR A 200 13.63 20.98 -15.49
CA THR A 200 14.15 19.62 -15.23
C THR A 200 14.11 19.22 -13.77
N ALA A 201 14.03 20.18 -12.84
CA ALA A 201 14.13 19.90 -11.41
C ALA A 201 13.01 18.97 -10.89
N LEU A 202 11.74 19.28 -11.18
CA LEU A 202 10.60 18.44 -10.77
C LEU A 202 10.63 17.06 -11.43
N PRO A 203 10.82 16.91 -12.76
CA PRO A 203 11.01 15.60 -13.40
C PRO A 203 12.17 14.80 -12.81
N SER A 204 13.28 15.42 -12.47
CA SER A 204 14.43 14.74 -11.86
C SER A 204 14.08 14.14 -10.50
N ILE A 205 13.37 14.90 -9.64
CA ILE A 205 12.87 14.39 -8.35
C ILE A 205 11.88 13.24 -8.57
N MET A 206 10.98 13.36 -9.55
CA MET A 206 10.02 12.29 -9.88
C MET A 206 10.72 10.99 -10.27
N VAL A 207 11.77 11.04 -11.09
CA VAL A 207 12.55 9.85 -11.48
C VAL A 207 13.17 9.17 -10.26
N VAL A 208 13.74 9.95 -9.34
CA VAL A 208 14.29 9.42 -8.08
C VAL A 208 13.21 8.72 -7.24
N LEU A 209 12.07 9.38 -7.08
CA LEU A 209 10.95 8.85 -6.30
C LEU A 209 10.33 7.60 -6.93
N VAL A 210 10.18 7.58 -8.25
CA VAL A 210 9.72 6.40 -9.00
C VAL A 210 10.69 5.24 -8.80
N TRP A 211 12.00 5.47 -8.92
CA TRP A 211 13.02 4.44 -8.70
C TRP A 211 12.96 3.85 -7.29
N VAL A 212 12.82 4.68 -6.26
CA VAL A 212 12.65 4.20 -4.89
C VAL A 212 11.36 3.40 -4.72
N GLN A 213 10.27 3.83 -5.36
CA GLN A 213 8.93 3.28 -5.17
C GLN A 213 8.67 1.96 -5.91
N ILE A 214 9.39 1.65 -7.01
CA ILE A 214 9.14 0.48 -7.88
C ILE A 214 9.11 -0.84 -7.11
N GLY A 215 9.97 -1.01 -6.10
CA GLY A 215 10.10 -2.26 -5.35
C GLY A 215 8.84 -2.67 -4.61
N TYR A 216 8.08 -1.71 -4.09
CA TYR A 216 6.86 -1.97 -3.33
C TYR A 216 5.78 -2.68 -4.17
N PRO A 217 5.33 -2.14 -5.33
CA PRO A 217 4.40 -2.85 -6.21
C PRO A 217 4.89 -4.22 -6.66
N VAL A 218 6.18 -4.37 -7.00
CA VAL A 218 6.75 -5.67 -7.40
C VAL A 218 6.53 -6.73 -6.33
N VAL A 219 6.82 -6.42 -5.07
CA VAL A 219 6.68 -7.37 -3.96
C VAL A 219 5.22 -7.72 -3.70
N ILE A 220 4.32 -6.74 -3.68
CA ILE A 220 2.90 -6.95 -3.45
C ILE A 220 2.28 -7.78 -4.57
N PHE A 221 2.55 -7.45 -5.83
CA PHE A 221 2.04 -8.20 -6.97
C PHE A 221 2.60 -9.62 -7.06
N MET A 222 3.89 -9.82 -6.78
CA MET A 222 4.44 -11.18 -6.71
C MET A 222 3.80 -12.03 -5.61
N ALA A 223 3.50 -11.44 -4.45
CA ALA A 223 2.80 -12.14 -3.38
C ALA A 223 1.36 -12.49 -3.78
N ALA A 224 0.69 -11.61 -4.50
CA ALA A 224 -0.64 -11.87 -5.05
C ALA A 224 -0.63 -12.99 -6.09
N LEU A 225 0.32 -12.97 -7.03
CA LEU A 225 0.43 -13.97 -8.08
C LEU A 225 0.73 -15.39 -7.54
N GLN A 226 1.40 -15.51 -6.39
CA GLN A 226 1.65 -16.81 -5.75
C GLN A 226 0.39 -17.48 -5.22
N ARG A 227 -0.74 -16.76 -5.11
CA ARG A 227 -2.04 -17.30 -4.68
C ARG A 227 -2.91 -17.74 -5.86
N VAL A 228 -2.52 -17.41 -7.09
CA VAL A 228 -3.24 -17.81 -8.30
C VAL A 228 -2.96 -19.28 -8.58
N ASP A 229 -4.02 -20.05 -8.84
CA ASP A 229 -3.89 -21.47 -9.16
C ASP A 229 -3.07 -21.66 -10.46
N PRO A 230 -1.96 -22.42 -10.42
CA PRO A 230 -1.18 -22.71 -11.61
C PRO A 230 -1.95 -23.39 -12.72
N GLU A 231 -2.98 -24.19 -12.40
CA GLU A 231 -3.81 -24.90 -13.37
C GLU A 231 -4.52 -23.95 -14.35
N LEU A 232 -4.84 -22.69 -13.90
CA LEU A 232 -5.42 -21.69 -14.79
C LEU A 232 -4.47 -21.26 -15.91
N TYR A 233 -3.17 -21.17 -15.62
CA TYR A 233 -2.15 -20.84 -16.61
C TYR A 233 -1.91 -22.01 -17.56
N GLU A 234 -1.91 -23.25 -17.03
CA GLU A 234 -1.70 -24.48 -17.82
C GLU A 234 -2.89 -24.71 -18.76
N ALA A 235 -4.12 -24.57 -18.28
CA ALA A 235 -5.34 -24.67 -19.12
C ALA A 235 -5.32 -23.64 -20.26
N ALA A 236 -5.01 -22.38 -19.95
CA ALA A 236 -4.92 -21.34 -20.96
C ALA A 236 -3.78 -21.58 -21.97
N GLU A 237 -2.70 -22.24 -21.57
CA GLU A 237 -1.60 -22.63 -22.46
C GLU A 237 -2.01 -23.76 -23.40
N LEU A 238 -2.77 -24.73 -22.91
CA LEU A 238 -3.35 -25.80 -23.72
C LEU A 238 -4.38 -25.26 -24.74
N ASP A 239 -5.13 -24.21 -24.38
CA ASP A 239 -6.03 -23.48 -25.27
C ASP A 239 -5.30 -22.58 -26.31
N GLY A 240 -3.95 -22.59 -26.31
CA GLY A 240 -3.13 -21.84 -27.25
C GLY A 240 -2.99 -20.34 -26.92
N ALA A 241 -3.36 -19.90 -25.70
CA ALA A 241 -3.22 -18.50 -25.28
C ALA A 241 -1.73 -18.12 -25.17
N ASN A 242 -1.36 -17.04 -25.85
CA ASN A 242 -0.01 -16.46 -25.72
C ASN A 242 0.19 -15.77 -24.37
N TRP A 243 1.44 -15.41 -24.06
CA TRP A 243 1.80 -14.77 -22.79
C TRP A 243 0.96 -13.51 -22.48
N PHE A 244 0.73 -12.65 -23.48
CA PHE A 244 -0.02 -11.41 -23.28
C PHE A 244 -1.52 -11.66 -23.00
N GLN A 245 -2.10 -12.68 -23.63
CA GLN A 245 -3.48 -13.08 -23.38
C GLN A 245 -3.64 -13.62 -21.94
N ARG A 246 -2.73 -14.50 -21.50
CA ARG A 246 -2.70 -14.99 -20.11
C ARG A 246 -2.46 -13.87 -19.10
N PHE A 247 -1.51 -12.97 -19.39
CA PHE A 247 -1.26 -11.79 -18.58
C PHE A 247 -2.52 -10.94 -18.37
N ARG A 248 -3.22 -10.63 -19.46
CA ARG A 248 -4.41 -9.77 -19.39
C ARG A 248 -5.61 -10.49 -18.73
N ALA A 249 -5.86 -11.76 -19.08
CA ALA A 249 -7.04 -12.49 -18.62
C ALA A 249 -6.90 -13.03 -17.19
N ILE A 250 -5.73 -13.55 -16.82
CA ILE A 250 -5.50 -14.21 -15.53
C ILE A 250 -4.78 -13.26 -14.58
N THR A 251 -3.57 -12.83 -14.97
CA THR A 251 -2.69 -12.04 -14.07
C THR A 251 -3.34 -10.75 -13.62
N VAL A 252 -3.77 -9.89 -14.57
CA VAL A 252 -4.37 -8.57 -14.24
C VAL A 252 -5.68 -8.72 -13.45
N SER A 253 -6.48 -9.73 -13.77
CA SER A 253 -7.75 -9.98 -13.07
C SER A 253 -7.50 -10.45 -11.62
N ALA A 254 -6.57 -11.36 -11.42
CA ALA A 254 -6.28 -11.94 -10.11
C ALA A 254 -5.69 -10.93 -9.11
N ILE A 255 -4.96 -9.90 -9.58
CA ILE A 255 -4.29 -8.93 -8.71
C ILE A 255 -5.06 -7.61 -8.55
N ARG A 256 -6.31 -7.53 -9.01
CA ARG A 256 -7.13 -6.32 -8.87
C ARG A 256 -7.21 -5.79 -7.45
N PRO A 257 -7.49 -6.61 -6.41
CA PRO A 257 -7.58 -6.12 -5.04
C PRO A 257 -6.26 -5.48 -4.58
N GLU A 258 -5.12 -6.13 -4.88
CA GLU A 258 -3.80 -5.62 -4.55
C GLU A 258 -3.45 -4.35 -5.31
N THR A 259 -3.93 -4.20 -6.53
CA THR A 259 -3.74 -2.99 -7.32
C THR A 259 -4.38 -1.78 -6.63
N PHE A 260 -5.57 -1.93 -6.05
CA PHE A 260 -6.18 -0.86 -5.26
C PHE A 260 -5.34 -0.47 -4.06
N VAL A 261 -4.82 -1.45 -3.32
CA VAL A 261 -3.95 -1.21 -2.16
C VAL A 261 -2.67 -0.50 -2.58
N VAL A 262 -2.04 -0.94 -3.66
CA VAL A 262 -0.82 -0.32 -4.21
C VAL A 262 -1.08 1.11 -4.64
N VAL A 263 -2.13 1.36 -5.43
CA VAL A 263 -2.48 2.69 -5.93
C VAL A 263 -2.78 3.64 -4.77
N LEU A 264 -3.58 3.22 -3.78
CA LEU A 264 -3.88 4.02 -2.58
C LEU A 264 -2.61 4.37 -1.81
N THR A 265 -1.78 3.37 -1.51
CA THR A 265 -0.55 3.56 -0.72
C THR A 265 0.44 4.47 -1.44
N CYS A 266 0.64 4.26 -2.74
CA CYS A 266 1.48 5.13 -3.57
C CYS A 266 0.94 6.56 -3.66
N THR A 267 -0.39 6.74 -3.74
CA THR A 267 -1.02 8.07 -3.76
C THR A 267 -0.77 8.81 -2.45
N ILE A 268 -0.99 8.15 -1.31
CA ILE A 268 -0.72 8.75 0.01
C ILE A 268 0.77 9.09 0.16
N ALA A 269 1.66 8.20 -0.27
CA ALA A 269 3.11 8.44 -0.24
C ALA A 269 3.51 9.65 -1.08
N ALA A 270 2.94 9.79 -2.29
CA ALA A 270 3.20 10.91 -3.19
C ALA A 270 2.70 12.26 -2.64
N LEU A 271 1.50 12.30 -2.06
CA LEU A 271 0.96 13.51 -1.42
C LEU A 271 1.76 13.95 -0.20
N LYS A 272 2.44 13.01 0.48
CA LYS A 272 3.27 13.24 1.66
C LYS A 272 4.75 13.48 1.34
N VAL A 273 5.13 13.63 0.07
CA VAL A 273 6.52 13.91 -0.31
C VAL A 273 6.99 15.21 0.32
N PHE A 274 8.06 15.10 1.10
CA PHE A 274 8.74 16.22 1.75
C PHE A 274 10.25 16.07 1.64
N GLY A 275 10.82 15.00 2.18
CA GLY A 275 12.26 14.80 2.35
C GLY A 275 13.11 14.98 1.09
N PRO A 276 12.77 14.36 -0.04
CA PRO A 276 13.51 14.54 -1.30
C PRO A 276 13.46 15.98 -1.83
N VAL A 277 12.32 16.66 -1.73
CA VAL A 277 12.20 18.07 -2.13
C VAL A 277 13.08 18.95 -1.24
N TYR A 278 13.00 18.74 0.07
CA TYR A 278 13.83 19.45 1.05
C TYR A 278 15.34 19.26 0.79
N ALA A 279 15.75 18.01 0.56
CA ALA A 279 17.18 17.66 0.45
C ALA A 279 17.80 18.04 -0.91
N LEU A 280 17.02 17.97 -2.00
CA LEU A 280 17.56 18.17 -3.36
C LEU A 280 17.45 19.62 -3.85
N THR A 281 16.35 20.30 -3.57
CA THR A 281 16.02 21.57 -4.21
C THR A 281 15.55 22.66 -3.25
N GLY A 282 15.10 22.29 -2.04
CA GLY A 282 14.46 23.24 -1.14
C GLY A 282 13.24 23.93 -1.76
N GLY A 283 12.46 23.22 -2.59
CA GLY A 283 11.29 23.74 -3.30
C GLY A 283 11.60 24.50 -4.59
N GLY A 284 12.90 24.84 -4.84
CA GLY A 284 13.35 25.62 -6.00
C GLY A 284 13.67 24.79 -7.27
N PRO A 285 14.20 25.46 -8.29
CA PRO A 285 14.34 26.90 -8.43
C PRO A 285 12.97 27.57 -8.73
N GLY A 286 12.74 28.76 -8.15
CA GLY A 286 11.51 29.53 -8.40
C GLY A 286 10.21 28.78 -8.12
N ASP A 287 10.13 28.04 -7.01
CA ASP A 287 8.98 27.21 -6.60
C ASP A 287 8.62 26.07 -7.57
N SER A 288 9.50 25.75 -8.54
CA SER A 288 9.22 24.71 -9.57
C SER A 288 9.05 23.31 -8.97
N THR A 289 9.59 23.04 -7.78
CA THR A 289 9.49 21.75 -7.10
C THR A 289 8.77 21.82 -5.75
N ILE A 290 8.21 22.99 -5.41
CA ILE A 290 7.49 23.14 -4.15
C ILE A 290 6.31 22.17 -4.07
N VAL A 291 6.12 21.56 -2.90
CA VAL A 291 4.99 20.68 -2.57
C VAL A 291 4.34 21.14 -1.26
N PRO A 292 3.06 20.84 -0.99
CA PRO A 292 2.36 21.37 0.17
C PRO A 292 3.04 21.02 1.50
N ALA A 293 3.59 19.82 1.64
CA ALA A 293 4.30 19.42 2.87
C ALA A 293 5.57 20.25 3.10
N TYR A 294 6.34 20.56 2.04
CA TYR A 294 7.49 21.45 2.14
C TYR A 294 7.07 22.89 2.38
N TYR A 295 6.01 23.36 1.73
CA TYR A 295 5.48 24.69 1.91
C TYR A 295 5.01 24.91 3.35
N ALA A 296 4.23 23.98 3.92
CA ALA A 296 3.86 24.02 5.33
C ALA A 296 5.09 24.10 6.25
N TYR A 297 6.11 23.28 5.99
CA TYR A 297 7.37 23.33 6.75
C TYR A 297 8.07 24.69 6.65
N SER A 298 8.14 25.30 5.45
CA SER A 298 8.79 26.61 5.27
C SER A 298 8.05 27.71 6.05
N GLU A 299 6.73 27.70 6.06
CA GLU A 299 5.93 28.67 6.80
C GLU A 299 6.05 28.46 8.32
N PHE A 300 6.06 27.18 8.78
CA PHE A 300 6.24 26.89 10.19
C PHE A 300 7.61 27.33 10.72
N PHE A 301 8.70 26.95 10.04
CA PHE A 301 10.04 26.99 10.62
C PHE A 301 10.94 28.09 10.04
N GLN A 302 10.70 28.54 8.80
CA GLN A 302 11.53 29.55 8.15
C GLN A 302 10.86 30.94 8.21
N SER A 303 9.58 31.02 7.88
CA SER A 303 8.81 32.28 7.89
C SER A 303 8.22 32.59 9.27
N GLN A 304 8.22 31.64 10.20
CA GLN A 304 7.60 31.74 11.52
C GLN A 304 6.09 32.11 11.46
N GLN A 305 5.41 31.76 10.38
CA GLN A 305 3.97 31.90 10.23
C GLN A 305 3.28 30.57 10.57
N VAL A 306 3.34 30.20 11.85
CA VAL A 306 2.89 28.89 12.33
C VAL A 306 1.41 28.64 12.09
N GLY A 307 0.55 29.68 12.30
CA GLY A 307 -0.87 29.59 12.02
C GLY A 307 -1.17 29.30 10.55
N TYR A 308 -0.48 29.99 9.63
CA TYR A 308 -0.62 29.78 8.19
C TYR A 308 -0.05 28.43 7.75
N GLY A 309 1.14 28.05 8.24
CA GLY A 309 1.71 26.72 8.00
C GLY A 309 0.79 25.59 8.48
N ALA A 310 0.13 25.77 9.65
CA ALA A 310 -0.88 24.83 10.16
C ALA A 310 -2.07 24.71 9.21
N THR A 311 -2.47 25.80 8.56
CA THR A 311 -3.57 25.81 7.58
C THR A 311 -3.19 25.00 6.34
N ILE A 312 -1.99 25.18 5.79
CA ILE A 312 -1.48 24.39 4.65
C ILE A 312 -1.44 22.90 5.01
N ALA A 313 -0.89 22.54 6.18
CA ALA A 313 -0.78 21.16 6.64
C ALA A 313 -2.16 20.51 6.86
N THR A 314 -3.13 21.27 7.41
CA THR A 314 -4.51 20.82 7.60
C THR A 314 -5.22 20.61 6.27
N ALA A 315 -5.05 21.53 5.31
CA ALA A 315 -5.60 21.40 3.95
C ALA A 315 -5.04 20.15 3.25
N LEU A 316 -3.73 19.92 3.32
CA LEU A 316 -3.11 18.70 2.78
C LEU A 316 -3.68 17.44 3.46
N THR A 317 -3.79 17.44 4.78
CA THR A 317 -4.36 16.32 5.55
C THR A 317 -5.80 16.05 5.14
N ALA A 318 -6.63 17.07 4.97
CA ALA A 318 -8.01 16.94 4.51
C ALA A 318 -8.07 16.29 3.11
N VAL A 319 -7.21 16.72 2.18
CA VAL A 319 -7.13 16.12 0.83
C VAL A 319 -6.74 14.64 0.92
N ILE A 320 -5.74 14.29 1.74
CA ILE A 320 -5.31 12.89 1.91
C ILE A 320 -6.45 12.03 2.47
N VAL A 321 -7.17 12.54 3.48
CA VAL A 321 -8.31 11.83 4.09
C VAL A 321 -9.43 11.64 3.07
N VAL A 322 -9.79 12.67 2.30
CA VAL A 322 -10.81 12.57 1.25
C VAL A 322 -10.41 11.53 0.21
N VAL A 323 -9.18 11.58 -0.28
CA VAL A 323 -8.66 10.59 -1.23
C VAL A 323 -8.74 9.18 -0.65
N ALA A 324 -8.28 8.97 0.59
CA ALA A 324 -8.32 7.65 1.23
C ALA A 324 -9.75 7.13 1.39
N VAL A 325 -10.69 7.97 1.82
CA VAL A 325 -12.11 7.60 1.97
C VAL A 325 -12.73 7.25 0.62
N VAL A 326 -12.47 8.03 -0.43
CA VAL A 326 -12.96 7.75 -1.79
C VAL A 326 -12.45 6.40 -2.29
N PHE A 327 -11.17 6.10 -2.08
CA PHE A 327 -10.59 4.82 -2.47
C PHE A 327 -11.22 3.64 -1.71
N VAL A 328 -11.39 3.74 -0.39
CA VAL A 328 -12.01 2.68 0.42
C VAL A 328 -13.45 2.43 -0.02
N ILE A 329 -14.22 3.49 -0.28
CA ILE A 329 -15.60 3.36 -0.77
C ILE A 329 -15.62 2.74 -2.17
N ALA A 330 -14.72 3.15 -3.06
CA ALA A 330 -14.64 2.59 -4.41
C ALA A 330 -14.32 1.09 -4.37
N GLN A 331 -13.33 0.69 -3.57
CA GLN A 331 -12.95 -0.72 -3.38
C GLN A 331 -14.11 -1.55 -2.85
N SER A 332 -14.76 -1.12 -1.77
CA SER A 332 -15.88 -1.85 -1.16
C SER A 332 -17.09 -2.02 -2.10
N ARG A 333 -17.30 -1.08 -3.02
CA ARG A 333 -18.35 -1.20 -4.04
C ARG A 333 -18.01 -2.22 -5.13
N LEU A 334 -16.75 -2.36 -5.49
CA LEU A 334 -16.28 -3.33 -6.48
C LEU A 334 -16.36 -4.76 -5.92
N GLU A 335 -15.89 -4.98 -4.70
CA GLU A 335 -15.95 -6.28 -4.03
C GLU A 335 -17.39 -6.79 -3.92
N ARG A 336 -18.35 -5.94 -3.54
CA ARG A 336 -19.78 -6.32 -3.47
C ARG A 336 -20.38 -6.70 -4.83
N ARG A 337 -19.88 -6.16 -5.93
CA ARG A 337 -20.35 -6.53 -7.29
C ARG A 337 -19.80 -7.88 -7.71
N GLU A 338 -18.60 -8.23 -7.32
CA GLU A 338 -18.01 -9.55 -7.61
C GLU A 338 -18.68 -10.68 -6.82
N GLU A 339 -19.16 -10.42 -5.59
CA GLU A 339 -19.93 -11.37 -4.78
C GLU A 339 -21.36 -11.65 -5.32
N GLN A 340 -21.87 -10.81 -6.20
CA GLN A 340 -23.24 -10.91 -6.77
C GLN A 340 -23.28 -11.63 -8.13
N ILE A 341 -22.15 -11.97 -8.72
CA ILE A 341 -21.99 -12.68 -10.00
C ILE A 341 -21.57 -14.13 -9.74
#